data_76cd5237cdef75efe98c2e91c7ea673d
#
_entry.id   76cd5237cdef75efe98c2e91c7ea673d
#
_cell.length_a   1.000
_cell.length_b   1.000
_cell.length_c   1.000
_cell.angle_alpha   90.00
_cell.angle_beta   90.00
_cell.angle_gamma   90.00
#
_symmetry.space_group_name_H-M   'P 1'
#
loop_
_entity.id
_entity.type
_entity.pdbx_description
1 polymer ?
#
loop_
_entity_poly.entity_id
_entity_poly.type
_entity_poly.pdbx_seq_one_letter_code
_entity_poly.pdbx_strand_id
1 'polypeptide(L)'
;MNKNLIAALLFLCTINLNSQTKKEQDQKAIKGMCGCFEVSFNFAETFNNSKDSDYQKSKVKREKALEWVQLIEDMDNKIGMQHILIVETPSKPHIVKHWRQDWIFENNLFYMYDFDNKWKFIEKSKSNVSGQWTQKVYQVDDSPRYEGSSTWVHVDGRSFWLNTTDAPLPRREITVRNDYNVTVRRNHHEVFDWGWIHNQDNDKLVRREGKEDFILAQEKGFNTYKRIDDSRCVPAREYWEKYSKMWKLVRNNWDKIYKKTQNLELRHSVENKRLFQYIFEMNPSTKNKKIKKVIDNFII
;
A
#
# COMPACT_ATOMS: atom_id res chain seq x y z
N MET A 1 13.71 23.07 76.92
CA MET A 1 12.57 23.14 76.00
C MET A 1 13.19 23.06 74.53
N ASN A 2 13.29 21.85 74.02
CA ASN A 2 13.89 21.61 72.69
C ASN A 2 12.76 21.52 71.64
N LYS A 3 12.75 22.40 70.71
CA LYS A 3 11.88 22.35 69.53
C LYS A 3 12.61 21.62 68.44
N ASN A 4 12.24 20.37 68.19
CA ASN A 4 12.71 19.60 67.04
C ASN A 4 11.99 20.09 65.76
N LEU A 5 12.75 20.67 64.87
CA LEU A 5 12.33 21.03 63.53
C LEU A 5 12.50 19.80 62.60
N ILE A 6 11.39 19.15 62.26
CA ILE A 6 11.39 18.08 61.26
C ILE A 6 11.31 18.73 59.90
N ALA A 7 12.42 18.75 59.17
CA ALA A 7 12.45 19.15 57.74
C ALA A 7 12.04 17.94 56.91
N ALA A 8 10.81 17.94 56.37
CA ALA A 8 10.36 16.98 55.39
C ALA A 8 10.96 17.34 54.02
N LEU A 9 11.96 16.59 53.57
CA LEU A 9 12.50 16.65 52.23
C LEU A 9 11.47 16.00 51.25
N LEU A 10 10.66 16.80 50.58
CA LEU A 10 9.87 16.37 49.43
C LEU A 10 10.81 16.10 48.25
N PHE A 11 11.12 14.82 48.05
CA PHE A 11 11.82 14.38 46.84
C PHE A 11 10.80 14.38 45.69
N LEU A 12 10.75 15.51 44.94
CA LEU A 12 10.01 15.56 43.69
C LEU A 12 10.78 14.70 42.65
N CYS A 13 10.39 13.42 42.53
CA CYS A 13 10.71 12.63 41.37
C CYS A 13 10.02 13.25 40.15
N THR A 14 10.69 14.11 39.42
CA THR A 14 10.27 14.51 38.09
C THR A 14 10.38 13.29 37.18
N ILE A 15 9.33 12.53 37.03
CA ILE A 15 9.19 11.54 36.00
C ILE A 15 9.13 12.34 34.70
N ASN A 16 10.23 12.42 33.98
CA ASN A 16 10.23 12.90 32.60
C ASN A 16 9.43 11.88 31.78
N LEU A 17 8.11 12.01 31.77
CA LEU A 17 7.26 11.39 30.77
C LEU A 17 7.64 12.04 29.44
N ASN A 18 8.64 11.47 28.75
CA ASN A 18 8.88 11.79 27.35
C ASN A 18 7.61 11.41 26.59
N SER A 19 6.70 12.37 26.45
CA SER A 19 5.53 12.21 25.59
C SER A 19 6.03 11.93 24.18
N GLN A 20 5.64 10.78 23.63
CA GLN A 20 5.96 10.40 22.27
C GLN A 20 5.44 11.48 21.30
N THR A 21 6.27 11.98 20.40
CA THR A 21 5.82 12.95 19.40
C THR A 21 4.76 12.31 18.49
N LYS A 22 3.92 13.14 17.86
CA LYS A 22 2.92 12.64 16.90
C LYS A 22 3.57 11.82 15.78
N LYS A 23 4.69 12.28 15.24
CA LYS A 23 5.44 11.57 14.19
C LYS A 23 5.91 10.18 14.64
N GLU A 24 6.39 10.04 15.87
CA GLU A 24 6.78 8.74 16.43
C GLU A 24 5.56 7.82 16.64
N GLN A 25 4.42 8.37 17.05
CA GLN A 25 3.16 7.62 17.13
C GLN A 25 2.72 7.13 15.74
N ASP A 26 2.80 8.00 14.73
CA ASP A 26 2.52 7.65 13.33
C ASP A 26 3.43 6.53 12.84
N GLN A 27 4.74 6.65 13.05
CA GLN A 27 5.73 5.63 12.68
C GLN A 27 5.47 4.29 13.38
N LYS A 28 5.10 4.32 14.67
CA LYS A 28 4.73 3.12 15.44
C LYS A 28 3.50 2.45 14.83
N ALA A 29 2.46 3.22 14.49
CA ALA A 29 1.25 2.70 13.86
C ALA A 29 1.57 2.09 12.48
N ILE A 30 2.33 2.79 11.63
CA ILE A 30 2.74 2.30 10.32
C ILE A 30 3.53 0.99 10.45
N LYS A 31 4.55 0.94 11.31
CA LYS A 31 5.36 -0.27 11.57
C LYS A 31 4.55 -1.39 12.21
N GLY A 32 3.47 -1.07 12.92
CA GLY A 32 2.52 -2.04 13.47
C GLY A 32 1.84 -2.90 12.41
N MET A 33 1.84 -2.47 11.14
CA MET A 33 1.35 -3.26 10.01
C MET A 33 2.35 -4.30 9.47
N CYS A 34 3.58 -4.38 10.02
CA CYS A 34 4.57 -5.41 9.68
C CYS A 34 4.38 -6.68 10.50
N GLY A 35 4.77 -7.83 9.95
CA GLY A 35 4.72 -9.13 10.63
C GLY A 35 3.99 -10.21 9.84
N CYS A 36 3.60 -11.29 10.51
CA CYS A 36 2.89 -12.42 9.93
C CYS A 36 1.38 -12.30 10.22
N PHE A 37 0.55 -12.44 9.18
CA PHE A 37 -0.90 -12.26 9.29
C PHE A 37 -1.68 -13.37 8.57
N GLU A 38 -2.78 -13.80 9.19
CA GLU A 38 -3.90 -14.38 8.45
C GLU A 38 -4.72 -13.21 7.89
N VAL A 39 -4.88 -13.19 6.56
CA VAL A 39 -5.59 -12.12 5.87
C VAL A 39 -6.90 -12.63 5.32
N SER A 40 -7.98 -11.89 5.57
CA SER A 40 -9.28 -12.07 4.93
C SER A 40 -9.51 -10.94 3.93
N PHE A 41 -9.77 -11.30 2.67
CA PHE A 41 -10.11 -10.38 1.60
C PHE A 41 -11.60 -10.47 1.30
N ASN A 42 -12.37 -9.43 1.65
CA ASN A 42 -13.80 -9.41 1.42
C ASN A 42 -14.17 -8.20 0.56
N PHE A 43 -14.86 -8.45 -0.56
CA PHE A 43 -15.34 -7.40 -1.46
C PHE A 43 -16.74 -7.73 -1.93
N ALA A 44 -17.60 -6.72 -1.94
CA ALA A 44 -18.96 -6.82 -2.45
C ALA A 44 -19.35 -5.53 -3.15
N GLU A 45 -19.84 -5.66 -4.38
CA GLU A 45 -20.46 -4.55 -5.08
C GLU A 45 -21.84 -4.28 -4.46
N THR A 46 -22.11 -3.01 -4.12
CA THR A 46 -23.29 -2.59 -3.36
C THR A 46 -24.33 -1.93 -4.25
N PHE A 47 -23.95 -0.84 -4.90
CA PHE A 47 -24.83 -0.06 -5.77
C PHE A 47 -24.40 -0.19 -7.24
N ASN A 48 -25.38 -0.12 -8.13
CA ASN A 48 -25.20 -0.17 -9.57
C ASN A 48 -25.99 1.00 -10.20
N ASN A 49 -25.28 1.84 -10.95
CA ASN A 49 -25.85 2.96 -11.71
C ASN A 49 -25.83 2.68 -13.24
N SER A 50 -25.47 1.46 -13.66
CA SER A 50 -25.48 1.10 -15.06
C SER A 50 -26.88 1.25 -15.65
N LYS A 51 -26.96 1.78 -16.86
CA LYS A 51 -28.18 1.82 -17.68
C LYS A 51 -28.31 0.59 -18.57
N ASP A 52 -27.29 -0.27 -18.56
CA ASP A 52 -27.27 -1.53 -19.30
C ASP A 52 -28.05 -2.59 -18.50
N SER A 53 -29.12 -3.13 -19.09
CA SER A 53 -29.91 -4.20 -18.50
C SER A 53 -29.11 -5.48 -18.28
N ASP A 54 -28.07 -5.70 -19.07
CA ASP A 54 -27.22 -6.89 -19.02
C ASP A 54 -26.01 -6.72 -18.09
N TYR A 55 -25.94 -5.62 -17.34
CA TYR A 55 -24.87 -5.35 -16.40
C TYR A 55 -24.70 -6.50 -15.39
N GLN A 56 -23.51 -7.06 -15.34
CA GLN A 56 -23.17 -8.12 -14.40
C GLN A 56 -22.39 -7.55 -13.20
N LYS A 57 -22.94 -7.68 -12.01
CA LYS A 57 -22.24 -7.34 -10.77
C LYS A 57 -20.99 -8.20 -10.60
N SER A 58 -19.95 -7.61 -10.04
CA SER A 58 -18.78 -8.38 -9.60
C SER A 58 -19.20 -9.44 -8.56
N LYS A 59 -18.66 -10.64 -8.69
CA LYS A 59 -18.90 -11.71 -7.71
C LYS A 59 -18.39 -11.28 -6.32
N VAL A 60 -19.17 -11.59 -5.29
CA VAL A 60 -18.73 -11.38 -3.91
C VAL A 60 -17.46 -12.19 -3.67
N LYS A 61 -16.40 -11.52 -3.25
CA LYS A 61 -15.12 -12.14 -2.91
C LYS A 61 -15.06 -12.39 -1.41
N ARG A 62 -14.67 -13.61 -1.02
CA ARG A 62 -14.38 -14.01 0.36
C ARG A 62 -13.22 -14.99 0.31
N GLU A 63 -12.01 -14.49 0.46
CA GLU A 63 -10.80 -15.28 0.38
C GLU A 63 -9.94 -15.08 1.62
N LYS A 64 -9.19 -16.13 1.98
CA LYS A 64 -8.19 -16.09 3.04
C LYS A 64 -6.83 -16.50 2.50
N ALA A 65 -5.78 -15.94 3.09
CA ALA A 65 -4.41 -16.32 2.82
C ALA A 65 -3.52 -15.97 4.01
N LEU A 66 -2.28 -16.43 4.00
CA LEU A 66 -1.25 -15.92 4.89
C LEU A 66 -0.45 -14.84 4.16
N GLU A 67 -0.04 -13.81 4.87
CA GLU A 67 0.76 -12.74 4.31
C GLU A 67 1.84 -12.29 5.30
N TRP A 68 3.09 -12.30 4.84
CA TRP A 68 4.21 -11.70 5.53
C TRP A 68 4.41 -10.27 5.06
N VAL A 69 4.40 -9.31 5.98
CA VAL A 69 4.69 -7.90 5.69
C VAL A 69 6.09 -7.58 6.19
N GLN A 70 7.03 -7.54 5.26
CA GLN A 70 8.44 -7.29 5.52
C GLN A 70 8.73 -5.79 5.57
N LEU A 71 9.28 -5.32 6.67
CA LEU A 71 9.87 -3.98 6.74
C LEU A 71 11.15 -3.98 5.88
N ILE A 72 11.18 -3.15 4.82
CA ILE A 72 12.30 -3.08 3.86
C ILE A 72 13.07 -1.76 3.91
N GLU A 73 12.48 -0.74 4.51
CA GLU A 73 13.09 0.57 4.72
C GLU A 73 12.52 1.18 6.01
N ASP A 74 13.39 1.64 6.90
CA ASP A 74 13.02 2.29 8.17
C ASP A 74 13.91 3.53 8.37
N MET A 75 13.46 4.64 7.80
CA MET A 75 14.12 5.94 7.89
C MET A 75 13.19 6.93 8.60
N ASP A 76 13.74 8.01 9.11
CA ASP A 76 12.97 9.04 9.83
C ASP A 76 11.76 9.57 9.05
N ASN A 77 11.89 9.74 7.73
CA ASN A 77 10.85 10.28 6.86
C ASN A 77 10.31 9.26 5.84
N LYS A 78 10.73 7.99 5.92
CA LYS A 78 10.27 6.97 4.98
C LYS A 78 10.27 5.58 5.60
N ILE A 79 9.14 4.90 5.50
CA ILE A 79 8.94 3.52 5.94
C ILE A 79 8.44 2.72 4.73
N GLY A 80 9.20 1.71 4.31
CA GLY A 80 8.85 0.85 3.18
C GLY A 80 8.48 -0.55 3.65
N MET A 81 7.39 -1.10 3.12
CA MET A 81 6.89 -2.42 3.46
C MET A 81 6.59 -3.25 2.22
N GLN A 82 7.09 -4.47 2.20
CA GLN A 82 6.83 -5.45 1.14
C GLN A 82 5.90 -6.53 1.64
N HIS A 83 4.77 -6.67 0.99
CA HIS A 83 3.81 -7.74 1.23
C HIS A 83 4.19 -8.98 0.42
N ILE A 84 4.18 -10.14 1.06
CA ILE A 84 4.51 -11.44 0.46
C ILE A 84 3.40 -12.42 0.83
N LEU A 85 2.61 -12.80 -0.17
CA LEU A 85 1.46 -13.67 -0.01
C LEU A 85 1.90 -15.13 -0.02
N ILE A 86 1.35 -15.92 0.87
CA ILE A 86 1.50 -17.36 0.93
C ILE A 86 0.14 -17.97 0.58
N VAL A 87 0.05 -18.58 -0.59
CA VAL A 87 -1.14 -19.30 -1.02
C VAL A 87 -0.94 -20.79 -0.69
N GLU A 88 -1.68 -21.28 0.26
CA GLU A 88 -1.61 -22.69 0.65
C GLU A 88 -2.15 -23.57 -0.49
N THR A 89 -1.40 -24.62 -0.83
CA THR A 89 -1.81 -25.63 -1.80
C THR A 89 -1.55 -27.03 -1.22
N PRO A 90 -2.20 -28.08 -1.74
CA PRO A 90 -2.04 -29.44 -1.18
C PRO A 90 -0.59 -29.96 -1.21
N SER A 91 0.25 -29.49 -2.15
CA SER A 91 1.62 -30.01 -2.31
C SER A 91 2.65 -29.15 -1.57
N LYS A 92 2.65 -27.85 -1.81
CA LYS A 92 3.55 -26.88 -1.18
C LYS A 92 2.98 -25.47 -1.33
N PRO A 93 3.28 -24.55 -0.40
CA PRO A 93 2.80 -23.19 -0.51
C PRO A 93 3.36 -22.50 -1.77
N HIS A 94 2.50 -21.78 -2.46
CA HIS A 94 2.89 -20.90 -3.56
C HIS A 94 3.14 -19.48 -3.02
N ILE A 95 4.37 -18.98 -3.17
CA ILE A 95 4.78 -17.68 -2.65
C ILE A 95 4.70 -16.65 -3.75
N VAL A 96 4.00 -15.55 -3.47
CA VAL A 96 3.83 -14.44 -4.41
C VAL A 96 4.35 -13.15 -3.77
N LYS A 97 5.37 -12.53 -4.39
CA LYS A 97 5.66 -11.13 -4.06
C LYS A 97 4.42 -10.33 -4.43
N HIS A 98 3.73 -9.84 -3.41
CA HIS A 98 2.47 -9.13 -3.57
C HIS A 98 2.73 -7.63 -3.76
N TRP A 99 1.85 -6.78 -3.31
CA TRP A 99 2.00 -5.34 -3.42
C TRP A 99 3.07 -4.80 -2.45
N ARG A 100 3.55 -3.59 -2.70
CA ARG A 100 4.43 -2.83 -1.82
C ARG A 100 3.76 -1.53 -1.44
N GLN A 101 4.05 -1.03 -0.24
CA GLN A 101 3.66 0.30 0.18
C GLN A 101 4.86 1.02 0.81
N ASP A 102 5.04 2.27 0.42
CA ASP A 102 5.97 3.19 1.05
C ASP A 102 5.17 4.31 1.71
N TRP A 103 5.51 4.59 2.95
CA TRP A 103 4.97 5.71 3.71
C TRP A 103 6.03 6.79 3.79
N ILE A 104 5.72 8.02 3.30
CA ILE A 104 6.67 9.11 3.22
C ILE A 104 6.08 10.32 3.93
N PHE A 105 6.81 10.80 4.96
CA PHE A 105 6.41 11.97 5.73
C PHE A 105 6.61 13.25 4.92
N GLU A 106 5.58 14.11 4.90
CA GLU A 106 5.55 15.40 4.20
C GLU A 106 6.00 15.32 2.72
N ASN A 107 5.61 14.22 2.05
CA ASN A 107 5.87 14.08 0.61
C ASN A 107 5.09 15.13 -0.18
N ASN A 108 5.78 15.88 -1.02
CA ASN A 108 5.14 16.88 -1.88
C ASN A 108 5.13 16.50 -3.37
N LEU A 109 5.73 15.37 -3.75
CA LEU A 109 5.83 14.90 -5.14
C LEU A 109 4.95 13.66 -5.33
N PHE A 110 3.95 13.76 -6.20
CA PHE A 110 2.94 12.74 -6.40
C PHE A 110 2.87 12.26 -7.85
N TYR A 111 2.60 10.97 -8.03
CA TYR A 111 2.18 10.34 -9.27
C TYR A 111 0.72 9.91 -9.13
N MET A 112 -0.20 10.82 -9.40
CA MET A 112 -1.64 10.58 -9.26
C MET A 112 -2.15 9.82 -10.46
N TYR A 113 -2.80 8.67 -10.21
CA TYR A 113 -3.41 7.90 -11.28
C TYR A 113 -4.48 8.74 -12.00
N ASP A 114 -4.46 8.70 -13.33
CA ASP A 114 -5.45 9.36 -14.16
C ASP A 114 -6.45 8.33 -14.71
N PHE A 115 -6.09 7.65 -15.78
CA PHE A 115 -6.80 6.49 -16.36
C PHE A 115 -5.87 5.77 -17.35
N ASP A 116 -6.22 4.57 -17.75
CA ASP A 116 -5.57 3.81 -18.82
C ASP A 116 -4.03 3.73 -18.72
N ASN A 117 -3.52 3.37 -17.53
CA ASN A 117 -2.09 3.28 -17.21
C ASN A 117 -1.32 4.62 -17.32
N LYS A 118 -1.99 5.73 -17.07
CA LYS A 118 -1.39 7.07 -17.03
C LYS A 118 -1.39 7.61 -15.61
N TRP A 119 -0.29 8.26 -15.25
CA TRP A 119 -0.12 8.97 -13.98
C TRP A 119 0.33 10.40 -14.26
N LYS A 120 -0.37 11.36 -13.66
CA LYS A 120 0.02 12.77 -13.68
C LYS A 120 1.00 13.04 -12.56
N PHE A 121 2.14 13.64 -12.90
CA PHE A 121 3.05 14.18 -11.91
C PHE A 121 2.46 15.49 -11.35
N ILE A 122 2.37 15.58 -10.01
CA ILE A 122 1.85 16.76 -9.31
C ILE A 122 2.81 17.11 -8.17
N GLU A 123 3.23 18.36 -8.14
CA GLU A 123 3.94 18.92 -7.00
C GLU A 123 2.96 19.75 -6.16
N LYS A 124 2.85 19.43 -4.87
CA LYS A 124 2.08 20.22 -3.90
C LYS A 124 2.98 21.15 -3.11
N SER A 125 2.44 22.27 -2.60
CA SER A 125 3.18 23.10 -1.65
C SER A 125 3.51 22.30 -0.38
N LYS A 126 4.63 22.61 0.26
CA LYS A 126 5.01 21.96 1.53
C LYS A 126 3.96 22.18 2.62
N SER A 127 3.30 23.33 2.64
CA SER A 127 2.23 23.64 3.59
C SER A 127 1.02 22.69 3.44
N ASN A 128 0.72 22.24 2.21
CA ASN A 128 -0.41 21.35 1.94
C ASN A 128 -0.17 19.89 2.37
N VAL A 129 1.05 19.54 2.72
CA VAL A 129 1.42 18.17 3.14
C VAL A 129 2.03 18.14 4.54
N SER A 130 2.10 19.28 5.22
CA SER A 130 2.69 19.39 6.56
C SER A 130 1.99 18.48 7.56
N GLY A 131 2.76 17.70 8.32
CA GLY A 131 2.27 16.72 9.30
C GLY A 131 1.56 15.50 8.71
N GLN A 132 1.63 15.29 7.38
CA GLN A 132 0.97 14.18 6.70
C GLN A 132 1.95 13.07 6.31
N TRP A 133 1.43 11.86 6.26
CA TRP A 133 2.08 10.71 5.65
C TRP A 133 1.41 10.38 4.32
N THR A 134 2.20 10.28 3.27
CA THR A 134 1.76 9.79 1.96
C THR A 134 1.97 8.30 1.89
N GLN A 135 0.89 7.53 1.65
CA GLN A 135 0.99 6.15 1.24
C GLN A 135 1.18 6.09 -0.28
N LYS A 136 2.31 5.54 -0.74
CA LYS A 136 2.54 5.17 -2.14
C LYS A 136 2.39 3.67 -2.28
N VAL A 137 1.42 3.24 -3.07
CA VAL A 137 1.15 1.83 -3.32
C VAL A 137 1.66 1.44 -4.70
N TYR A 138 2.33 0.30 -4.76
CA TYR A 138 2.93 -0.23 -5.98
C TYR A 138 2.34 -1.59 -6.33
N GLN A 139 2.32 -1.89 -7.62
CA GLN A 139 1.90 -3.18 -8.15
C GLN A 139 2.86 -4.30 -7.74
N VAL A 140 2.55 -5.52 -8.11
CA VAL A 140 3.38 -6.70 -7.81
C VAL A 140 4.76 -6.66 -8.50
N ASP A 141 4.94 -5.82 -9.51
CA ASP A 141 6.18 -5.56 -10.24
C ASP A 141 6.85 -4.22 -9.88
N ASP A 142 6.41 -3.60 -8.79
CA ASP A 142 6.82 -2.29 -8.29
C ASP A 142 6.52 -1.11 -9.22
N SER A 143 5.75 -1.28 -10.29
CA SER A 143 5.20 -0.14 -11.03
C SER A 143 4.20 0.64 -10.16
N PRO A 144 3.96 1.93 -10.45
CA PRO A 144 3.06 2.74 -9.64
C PRO A 144 1.63 2.19 -9.69
N ARG A 145 0.91 2.35 -8.60
CA ARG A 145 -0.50 2.03 -8.56
C ARG A 145 -1.33 3.26 -8.20
N TYR A 146 -1.26 3.72 -6.97
CA TYR A 146 -1.89 4.94 -6.50
C TYR A 146 -1.14 5.52 -5.31
N GLU A 147 -1.37 6.79 -5.05
CA GLU A 147 -0.79 7.52 -3.93
C GLU A 147 -1.85 8.36 -3.26
N GLY A 148 -1.72 8.55 -1.95
CA GLY A 148 -2.59 9.43 -1.20
C GLY A 148 -1.93 9.94 0.07
N SER A 149 -2.23 11.16 0.46
CA SER A 149 -1.65 11.80 1.64
C SER A 149 -2.74 12.20 2.63
N SER A 150 -2.48 11.97 3.89
CA SER A 150 -3.33 12.36 5.01
C SER A 150 -2.54 12.31 6.32
N THR A 151 -3.15 12.77 7.40
CA THR A 151 -2.59 12.63 8.75
C THR A 151 -3.06 11.33 9.40
N TRP A 152 -2.20 10.70 10.18
CA TRP A 152 -2.61 9.70 11.15
C TRP A 152 -3.36 10.37 12.30
N VAL A 153 -4.34 9.69 12.85
CA VAL A 153 -5.12 10.15 14.01
C VAL A 153 -4.97 9.14 15.15
N HIS A 154 -4.64 9.65 16.34
CA HIS A 154 -4.49 8.87 17.56
C HIS A 154 -5.45 9.43 18.58
N VAL A 155 -6.60 8.78 18.79
CA VAL A 155 -7.68 9.22 19.69
C VAL A 155 -8.39 8.01 20.27
N ASP A 156 -8.76 8.06 21.53
CA ASP A 156 -9.51 7.01 22.22
C ASP A 156 -8.91 5.60 22.07
N GLY A 157 -7.58 5.49 22.14
CA GLY A 157 -6.85 4.23 21.95
C GLY A 157 -6.82 3.70 20.51
N ARG A 158 -7.34 4.44 19.55
CA ARG A 158 -7.34 4.10 18.12
C ARG A 158 -6.22 4.79 17.39
N SER A 159 -5.66 4.13 16.38
CA SER A 159 -4.65 4.67 15.46
C SER A 159 -5.10 4.37 14.03
N PHE A 160 -5.51 5.41 13.29
CA PHE A 160 -6.04 5.22 11.94
C PHE A 160 -5.63 6.33 10.97
N TRP A 161 -5.70 6.00 9.68
CA TRP A 161 -5.40 6.88 8.56
C TRP A 161 -6.44 6.72 7.45
N LEU A 162 -6.92 7.83 6.90
CA LEU A 162 -7.96 7.87 5.87
C LEU A 162 -7.49 8.69 4.68
N ASN A 163 -7.77 8.21 3.47
CA ASN A 163 -7.46 8.94 2.25
C ASN A 163 -8.39 8.55 1.11
N THR A 164 -8.69 9.50 0.23
CA THR A 164 -9.39 9.24 -1.03
C THR A 164 -8.44 9.50 -2.19
N THR A 165 -8.36 8.55 -3.12
CA THR A 165 -7.48 8.66 -4.30
C THR A 165 -7.96 7.77 -5.45
N ASP A 166 -7.65 8.18 -6.67
CA ASP A 166 -7.89 7.39 -7.87
C ASP A 166 -6.86 6.27 -8.01
N ALA A 167 -7.29 5.13 -8.49
CA ALA A 167 -6.46 3.95 -8.68
C ALA A 167 -6.87 3.18 -9.93
N PRO A 168 -5.95 2.42 -10.56
CA PRO A 168 -6.32 1.47 -11.59
C PRO A 168 -7.18 0.33 -11.02
N LEU A 169 -7.86 -0.38 -11.91
CA LEU A 169 -8.66 -1.55 -11.56
C LEU A 169 -7.85 -2.53 -10.70
N PRO A 170 -8.47 -3.13 -9.69
CA PRO A 170 -7.83 -4.19 -8.93
C PRO A 170 -7.55 -5.41 -9.83
N ARG A 171 -6.48 -6.17 -9.53
CA ARG A 171 -6.11 -7.35 -10.32
C ARG A 171 -7.22 -8.38 -10.49
N ARG A 172 -8.08 -8.50 -9.49
CA ARG A 172 -9.24 -9.41 -9.56
C ARG A 172 -10.27 -9.05 -10.64
N GLU A 173 -10.22 -7.81 -11.16
CA GLU A 173 -11.18 -7.31 -12.16
C GLU A 173 -10.55 -6.94 -13.49
N ILE A 174 -9.31 -6.46 -13.51
CA ILE A 174 -8.64 -6.02 -14.75
C ILE A 174 -8.53 -7.10 -15.84
N THR A 175 -8.66 -8.37 -15.49
CA THR A 175 -8.61 -9.49 -16.44
C THR A 175 -9.98 -9.97 -16.90
N VAL A 176 -11.06 -9.50 -16.25
CA VAL A 176 -12.44 -10.00 -16.48
C VAL A 176 -13.43 -8.87 -16.77
N ARG A 177 -13.04 -7.61 -16.59
CA ARG A 177 -13.88 -6.42 -16.84
C ARG A 177 -13.11 -5.35 -17.59
N ASN A 178 -13.84 -4.62 -18.43
CA ASN A 178 -13.37 -3.45 -19.18
C ASN A 178 -14.43 -2.33 -19.26
N ASP A 179 -15.47 -2.41 -18.47
CA ASP A 179 -16.61 -1.50 -18.46
C ASP A 179 -16.40 -0.28 -17.56
N TYR A 180 -15.28 -0.24 -16.80
CA TYR A 180 -14.81 0.92 -16.07
C TYR A 180 -13.26 0.94 -16.07
N ASN A 181 -12.64 2.08 -15.78
CA ASN A 181 -11.18 2.22 -15.86
C ASN A 181 -10.53 2.96 -14.68
N VAL A 182 -11.31 3.48 -13.76
CA VAL A 182 -10.82 4.11 -12.53
C VAL A 182 -11.57 3.56 -11.32
N THR A 183 -10.87 3.32 -10.24
CA THR A 183 -11.44 3.06 -8.93
C THR A 183 -11.14 4.27 -8.03
N VAL A 184 -12.15 5.06 -7.67
CA VAL A 184 -12.00 6.06 -6.61
C VAL A 184 -11.99 5.31 -5.29
N ARG A 185 -10.85 5.27 -4.63
CA ARG A 185 -10.63 4.48 -3.41
C ARG A 185 -10.69 5.39 -2.19
N ARG A 186 -11.62 5.12 -1.30
CA ARG A 186 -11.62 5.69 0.05
C ARG A 186 -11.00 4.65 0.97
N ASN A 187 -9.69 4.80 1.21
CA ASN A 187 -8.90 3.89 2.04
C ASN A 187 -9.02 4.28 3.51
N HIS A 188 -9.21 3.29 4.36
CA HIS A 188 -9.15 3.41 5.81
C HIS A 188 -8.22 2.32 6.35
N HIS A 189 -7.06 2.70 6.85
CA HIS A 189 -6.16 1.85 7.61
C HIS A 189 -6.33 2.13 9.09
N GLU A 190 -6.51 1.07 9.89
CA GLU A 190 -6.57 1.19 11.35
C GLU A 190 -5.79 0.04 11.98
N VAL A 191 -4.97 0.37 12.98
CA VAL A 191 -4.06 -0.56 13.64
C VAL A 191 -4.55 -0.85 15.06
N PHE A 192 -4.51 -2.12 15.43
CA PHE A 192 -4.93 -2.67 16.70
C PHE A 192 -3.84 -3.58 17.29
N ASP A 193 -3.95 -3.95 18.55
CA ASP A 193 -3.02 -4.90 19.17
C ASP A 193 -3.04 -6.27 18.50
N TRP A 194 -4.19 -6.70 17.97
CA TRP A 194 -4.35 -7.97 17.27
C TRP A 194 -3.96 -7.95 15.79
N GLY A 195 -3.63 -6.79 15.22
CA GLY A 195 -3.29 -6.63 13.81
C GLY A 195 -3.82 -5.32 13.22
N TRP A 196 -4.35 -5.35 12.01
CA TRP A 196 -4.85 -4.15 11.34
C TRP A 196 -5.94 -4.45 10.32
N ILE A 197 -6.67 -3.42 9.94
CA ILE A 197 -7.69 -3.50 8.90
C ILE A 197 -7.37 -2.53 7.75
N HIS A 198 -7.84 -2.91 6.56
CA HIS A 198 -7.90 -2.02 5.41
C HIS A 198 -9.32 -2.04 4.84
N ASN A 199 -10.11 -1.09 5.28
CA ASN A 199 -11.45 -0.87 4.74
C ASN A 199 -11.37 0.00 3.49
N GLN A 200 -12.25 -0.27 2.56
CA GLN A 200 -12.33 0.44 1.30
C GLN A 200 -13.79 0.72 0.97
N ASP A 201 -14.06 1.95 0.62
CA ASP A 201 -15.33 2.39 0.07
C ASP A 201 -15.05 2.92 -1.34
N ASN A 202 -15.30 2.11 -2.34
CA ASN A 202 -14.83 2.33 -3.69
C ASN A 202 -15.98 2.73 -4.62
N ASP A 203 -15.73 3.72 -5.50
CA ASP A 203 -16.54 3.94 -6.69
C ASP A 203 -15.82 3.35 -7.90
N LYS A 204 -16.53 2.55 -8.70
CA LYS A 204 -16.08 2.08 -10.01
C LYS A 204 -16.50 3.13 -11.03
N LEU A 205 -15.52 3.74 -11.69
CA LEU A 205 -15.73 4.96 -12.44
C LEU A 205 -15.28 4.79 -13.89
N VAL A 206 -16.11 5.27 -14.80
CA VAL A 206 -15.80 5.38 -16.22
C VAL A 206 -15.30 6.79 -16.49
N ARG A 207 -14.01 6.92 -16.78
CA ARG A 207 -13.36 8.17 -17.15
C ARG A 207 -13.01 8.19 -18.62
N ARG A 208 -13.32 9.28 -19.30
CA ARG A 208 -12.96 9.53 -20.70
C ARG A 208 -12.46 10.95 -20.84
N GLU A 209 -11.46 11.14 -21.69
CA GLU A 209 -10.90 12.45 -21.94
C GLU A 209 -11.99 13.45 -22.40
N GLY A 210 -12.02 14.64 -21.78
CA GLY A 210 -12.98 15.70 -22.10
C GLY A 210 -14.44 15.44 -21.74
N LYS A 211 -14.74 14.38 -20.96
CA LYS A 211 -16.11 14.07 -20.48
C LYS A 211 -16.15 14.03 -18.96
N GLU A 212 -17.32 14.26 -18.41
CA GLU A 212 -17.58 14.05 -16.98
C GLU A 212 -17.43 12.56 -16.62
N ASP A 213 -16.91 12.30 -15.43
CA ASP A 213 -16.77 10.97 -14.86
C ASP A 213 -18.16 10.38 -14.56
N PHE A 214 -18.36 9.11 -14.89
CA PHE A 214 -19.58 8.38 -14.58
C PHE A 214 -19.31 7.27 -13.57
N ILE A 215 -20.02 7.30 -12.43
CA ILE A 215 -19.96 6.24 -11.43
C ILE A 215 -20.83 5.06 -11.91
N LEU A 216 -20.17 3.99 -12.36
CA LEU A 216 -20.81 2.77 -12.83
C LEU A 216 -21.43 1.97 -11.68
N ALA A 217 -20.66 1.76 -10.61
CA ALA A 217 -21.06 0.99 -9.44
C ALA A 217 -20.27 1.41 -8.21
N GLN A 218 -20.74 0.98 -7.03
CA GLN A 218 -20.03 1.13 -5.76
C GLN A 218 -19.65 -0.23 -5.20
N GLU A 219 -18.54 -0.30 -4.49
CA GLU A 219 -18.01 -1.52 -3.89
C GLU A 219 -17.51 -1.25 -2.47
N LYS A 220 -17.83 -2.14 -1.55
CA LYS A 220 -17.23 -2.19 -0.21
C LYS A 220 -16.16 -3.27 -0.16
N GLY A 221 -15.00 -2.90 0.36
CA GLY A 221 -13.91 -3.81 0.68
C GLY A 221 -13.65 -3.82 2.18
N PHE A 222 -13.49 -5.00 2.76
CA PHE A 222 -13.13 -5.17 4.16
C PHE A 222 -12.04 -6.23 4.27
N ASN A 223 -10.80 -5.78 4.45
CA ASN A 223 -9.67 -6.67 4.60
C ASN A 223 -9.17 -6.63 6.04
N THR A 224 -9.07 -7.80 6.66
CA THR A 224 -8.58 -7.96 8.02
C THR A 224 -7.26 -8.69 8.01
N TYR A 225 -6.26 -8.13 8.68
CA TYR A 225 -4.94 -8.70 8.87
C TYR A 225 -4.79 -9.08 10.34
N LYS A 226 -5.14 -10.33 10.68
CA LYS A 226 -5.03 -10.86 12.04
C LYS A 226 -3.62 -11.36 12.26
N ARG A 227 -2.91 -10.79 13.25
CA ARG A 227 -1.55 -11.20 13.61
C ARG A 227 -1.54 -12.65 14.09
N ILE A 228 -0.58 -13.41 13.59
CA ILE A 228 -0.36 -14.80 13.96
C ILE A 228 1.13 -15.03 14.25
N ASP A 229 1.46 -16.23 14.70
CA ASP A 229 2.86 -16.60 14.97
C ASP A 229 3.73 -16.51 13.71
N ASP A 230 4.90 -15.91 13.84
CA ASP A 230 5.84 -15.65 12.74
C ASP A 230 6.36 -16.94 12.06
N SER A 231 6.31 -18.09 12.75
CA SER A 231 6.69 -19.38 12.17
C SER A 231 5.80 -19.78 10.99
N ARG A 232 4.56 -19.31 10.94
CA ARG A 232 3.63 -19.54 9.83
C ARG A 232 4.07 -18.83 8.54
N CYS A 233 4.91 -17.81 8.64
CA CYS A 233 5.40 -17.03 7.51
C CYS A 233 6.84 -17.37 7.09
N VAL A 234 7.44 -18.44 7.61
CA VAL A 234 8.80 -18.88 7.24
C VAL A 234 8.99 -18.97 5.72
N PRO A 235 8.07 -19.61 4.94
CA PRO A 235 8.27 -19.71 3.48
C PRO A 235 8.35 -18.34 2.76
N ALA A 236 7.64 -17.33 3.26
CA ALA A 236 7.69 -15.98 2.69
C ALA A 236 9.01 -15.27 3.05
N ARG A 237 9.54 -15.47 4.27
CA ARG A 237 10.84 -14.93 4.68
C ARG A 237 11.98 -15.55 3.86
N GLU A 238 11.99 -16.87 3.68
CA GLU A 238 12.99 -17.57 2.84
C GLU A 238 12.94 -17.08 1.38
N TYR A 239 11.74 -16.89 0.83
CA TYR A 239 11.57 -16.27 -0.48
C TYR A 239 12.21 -14.88 -0.52
N TRP A 240 11.93 -14.04 0.49
CA TRP A 240 12.45 -12.68 0.54
C TRP A 240 13.97 -12.64 0.69
N GLU A 241 14.55 -13.46 1.52
CA GLU A 241 16.01 -13.59 1.65
C GLU A 241 16.65 -13.90 0.30
N LYS A 242 16.07 -14.82 -0.45
CA LYS A 242 16.55 -15.24 -1.77
C LYS A 242 16.40 -14.14 -2.83
N TYR A 243 15.30 -13.42 -2.86
CA TYR A 243 14.96 -12.50 -3.96
C TYR A 243 15.13 -11.01 -3.63
N SER A 244 15.36 -10.62 -2.39
CA SER A 244 15.38 -9.23 -1.91
C SER A 244 16.36 -8.35 -2.70
N LYS A 245 17.54 -8.87 -3.04
CA LYS A 245 18.56 -8.15 -3.83
C LYS A 245 18.07 -7.83 -5.25
N MET A 246 17.44 -8.78 -5.91
CA MET A 246 16.85 -8.60 -7.25
C MET A 246 15.71 -7.58 -7.19
N TRP A 247 14.80 -7.68 -6.20
CA TRP A 247 13.72 -6.72 -6.01
C TRP A 247 14.22 -5.32 -5.65
N LYS A 248 15.34 -5.19 -4.93
CA LYS A 248 15.99 -3.90 -4.72
C LYS A 248 16.45 -3.25 -6.03
N LEU A 249 16.95 -4.05 -6.99
CA LEU A 249 17.31 -3.53 -8.32
C LEU A 249 16.07 -3.08 -9.09
N VAL A 250 14.94 -3.80 -9.01
CA VAL A 250 13.67 -3.38 -9.61
C VAL A 250 13.23 -2.02 -9.05
N ARG A 251 13.17 -1.88 -7.72
CA ARG A 251 12.84 -0.60 -7.05
C ARG A 251 13.76 0.53 -7.49
N ASN A 252 15.08 0.31 -7.48
CA ASN A 252 16.05 1.32 -7.88
C ASN A 252 15.88 1.81 -9.33
N ASN A 253 15.38 0.97 -10.24
CA ASN A 253 15.07 1.42 -11.60
C ASN A 253 13.79 2.27 -11.63
N TRP A 254 12.75 1.90 -10.89
CA TRP A 254 11.56 2.73 -10.73
C TRP A 254 11.87 4.08 -10.06
N ASP A 255 12.70 4.12 -9.02
CA ASP A 255 13.12 5.36 -8.36
C ASP A 255 13.81 6.34 -9.33
N LYS A 256 14.59 5.82 -10.29
CA LYS A 256 15.20 6.66 -11.34
C LYS A 256 14.16 7.26 -12.28
N ILE A 257 13.05 6.54 -12.54
CA ILE A 257 11.96 7.03 -13.37
C ILE A 257 11.20 8.12 -12.62
N TYR A 258 10.84 7.88 -11.35
CA TYR A 258 10.14 8.88 -10.53
C TYR A 258 10.95 10.17 -10.33
N LYS A 259 12.27 10.09 -10.26
CA LYS A 259 13.14 11.27 -10.17
C LYS A 259 13.11 12.18 -11.39
N LYS A 260 12.55 11.75 -12.52
CA LYS A 260 12.38 12.61 -13.70
C LYS A 260 11.29 13.66 -13.54
N THR A 261 10.41 13.50 -12.53
CA THR A 261 9.31 14.44 -12.22
C THR A 261 8.45 14.80 -13.45
N GLN A 262 8.09 13.80 -14.23
CA GLN A 262 7.28 13.92 -15.45
C GLN A 262 6.05 13.01 -15.35
N ASN A 263 5.00 13.32 -16.11
CA ASN A 263 3.90 12.39 -16.30
C ASN A 263 4.43 11.03 -16.74
N LEU A 264 3.78 9.97 -16.32
CA LEU A 264 4.17 8.61 -16.63
C LEU A 264 3.04 7.91 -17.35
N GLU A 265 3.37 7.26 -18.46
CA GLU A 265 2.46 6.40 -19.20
C GLU A 265 3.13 5.04 -19.42
N LEU A 266 2.38 3.96 -19.18
CA LEU A 266 2.88 2.61 -19.31
C LEU A 266 2.09 1.82 -20.36
N ARG A 267 2.82 1.09 -21.22
CA ARG A 267 2.21 0.09 -22.10
C ARG A 267 1.49 -0.96 -21.29
N HIS A 268 0.30 -1.32 -21.71
CA HIS A 268 -0.47 -2.40 -21.08
C HIS A 268 0.25 -3.76 -21.19
N SER A 269 0.87 -4.01 -22.33
CA SER A 269 1.64 -5.22 -22.61
C SER A 269 2.74 -4.95 -23.65
N VAL A 270 3.78 -5.77 -23.63
CA VAL A 270 4.82 -5.86 -24.63
C VAL A 270 4.88 -7.32 -25.08
N GLU A 271 4.84 -7.60 -26.38
CA GLU A 271 4.81 -8.98 -26.92
C GLU A 271 3.76 -9.87 -26.22
N ASN A 272 2.55 -9.34 -26.00
CA ASN A 272 1.42 -9.99 -25.33
C ASN A 272 1.65 -10.38 -23.86
N LYS A 273 2.74 -9.92 -23.22
CA LYS A 273 2.99 -10.11 -21.79
C LYS A 273 2.93 -8.79 -21.04
N ARG A 274 2.38 -8.83 -19.85
CA ARG A 274 2.39 -7.70 -18.91
C ARG A 274 3.73 -7.63 -18.18
N LEU A 275 4.09 -6.47 -17.67
CA LEU A 275 5.36 -6.24 -16.98
C LEU A 275 5.65 -7.26 -15.87
N PHE A 276 4.67 -7.54 -15.02
CA PHE A 276 4.86 -8.48 -13.92
C PHE A 276 5.26 -9.89 -14.38
N GLN A 277 4.80 -10.34 -15.56
CA GLN A 277 5.15 -11.66 -16.08
C GLN A 277 6.65 -11.72 -16.40
N TYR A 278 7.21 -10.67 -17.02
CA TYR A 278 8.65 -10.58 -17.28
C TYR A 278 9.48 -10.54 -15.98
N ILE A 279 9.02 -9.77 -14.96
CA ILE A 279 9.77 -9.63 -13.70
C ILE A 279 9.73 -10.93 -12.89
N PHE A 280 8.60 -11.64 -12.86
CA PHE A 280 8.46 -12.91 -12.12
C PHE A 280 9.21 -14.09 -12.78
N GLU A 281 9.52 -14.01 -14.07
CA GLU A 281 10.39 -14.97 -14.76
C GLU A 281 11.89 -14.77 -14.42
N MET A 282 12.25 -13.69 -13.73
CA MET A 282 13.64 -13.40 -13.37
C MET A 282 14.08 -14.22 -12.13
N ASN A 283 15.34 -14.62 -12.12
CA ASN A 283 15.96 -15.29 -10.99
C ASN A 283 16.73 -14.30 -10.09
N PRO A 284 17.14 -14.71 -8.86
CA PRO A 284 17.83 -13.84 -7.93
C PRO A 284 19.14 -13.22 -8.44
N SER A 285 19.80 -13.89 -9.40
CA SER A 285 21.08 -13.42 -9.98
C SER A 285 20.91 -12.55 -11.24
N THR A 286 19.64 -12.21 -11.60
CA THR A 286 19.36 -11.38 -12.78
C THR A 286 20.06 -10.03 -12.69
N LYS A 287 20.85 -9.70 -13.72
CA LYS A 287 21.65 -8.47 -13.77
C LYS A 287 20.74 -7.25 -13.99
N ASN A 288 21.11 -6.13 -13.37
CA ASN A 288 20.37 -4.87 -13.46
C ASN A 288 20.09 -4.40 -14.91
N LYS A 289 21.03 -4.63 -15.85
CA LYS A 289 20.85 -4.28 -17.27
C LYS A 289 19.60 -4.94 -17.88
N LYS A 290 19.33 -6.23 -17.54
CA LYS A 290 18.15 -6.94 -18.03
C LYS A 290 16.87 -6.37 -17.39
N ILE A 291 16.89 -6.13 -16.08
CA ILE A 291 15.75 -5.53 -15.34
C ILE A 291 15.40 -4.17 -15.95
N LYS A 292 16.42 -3.29 -16.09
CA LYS A 292 16.25 -1.96 -16.68
C LYS A 292 15.64 -2.03 -18.08
N LYS A 293 16.19 -2.89 -18.96
CA LYS A 293 15.67 -3.04 -20.34
C LYS A 293 14.19 -3.43 -20.35
N VAL A 294 13.79 -4.35 -19.47
CA VAL A 294 12.40 -4.79 -19.40
C VAL A 294 11.50 -3.63 -18.94
N ILE A 295 11.87 -2.90 -17.89
CA ILE A 295 11.06 -1.76 -17.41
C ILE A 295 11.00 -0.66 -18.47
N ASP A 296 12.12 -0.28 -19.09
CA ASP A 296 12.18 0.77 -20.12
C ASP A 296 11.26 0.44 -21.32
N ASN A 297 11.10 -0.83 -21.70
CA ASN A 297 10.21 -1.23 -22.79
C ASN A 297 8.73 -0.96 -22.51
N PHE A 298 8.35 -0.82 -21.23
CA PHE A 298 6.97 -0.52 -20.84
C PHE A 298 6.69 0.98 -20.72
N ILE A 299 7.71 1.83 -20.69
CA ILE A 299 7.52 3.29 -20.61
C ILE A 299 7.27 3.85 -22.00
N ILE A 300 6.28 4.77 -22.10
CA ILE A 300 5.95 5.49 -23.32
C ILE A 300 6.57 6.88 -23.29
#